data_27ad51f27542ee0fd6169050f723ab81
#
_entry.id   27ad51f27542ee0fd6169050f723ab81
#
_cell.length_a   1.000
_cell.length_b   1.000
_cell.length_c   1.000
_cell.angle_alpha   90.00
_cell.angle_beta   90.00
_cell.angle_gamma   90.00
#
_symmetry.space_group_name_H-M   'P 1'
#
loop_
_entity.id
_entity.type
_entity.pdbx_description
1 polymer ?
#
loop_
_entity_poly.entity_id
_entity_poly.type
_entity_poly.pdbx_seq_one_letter_code
_entity_poly.pdbx_strand_id
1 'polypeptide(L)'
;MRTDIRKDLEPTSGDLVMAGVKGLASTVPFVAELLDVVFSSPLEKRKEEWLIQLADGLEKLRKQVGEQKLENLADNEEFQTIVLDATNIAMRTHQEAKRKALCNACINTAKEIDISEDKKLVFVRLIDQLTDMDLKLLLYFENPLKRFEEKGETINTSGFGMGGLTTGIYRYYPELKGQDEFVANRIKNLYSLGLMNTESINTVMTLNGIYEPRLTDLGVEFISFIKENA
;
A
#
# COMPACT_ATOMS: atom_id res chain seq x y z
N MET A 1 53.17 14.78 -0.90
CA MET A 1 52.04 14.29 -0.08
C MET A 1 51.03 13.67 -1.03
N ARG A 2 51.13 12.38 -1.33
CA ARG A 2 50.17 11.65 -2.22
C ARG A 2 49.04 11.19 -1.36
N THR A 3 47.89 11.82 -1.49
CA THR A 3 46.62 11.40 -0.89
C THR A 3 46.23 10.06 -1.53
N ASP A 4 46.02 9.06 -0.71
CA ASP A 4 45.77 7.69 -1.11
C ASP A 4 44.28 7.59 -1.65
N ILE A 5 44.16 7.71 -2.96
CA ILE A 5 42.90 7.66 -3.73
C ILE A 5 42.22 6.28 -3.59
N ARG A 6 42.86 5.28 -2.99
CA ARG A 6 42.30 3.94 -2.79
C ARG A 6 41.27 3.85 -1.68
N LYS A 7 41.27 4.81 -0.72
CA LYS A 7 40.30 4.83 0.39
C LYS A 7 38.94 5.36 -0.02
N ASP A 8 38.87 6.11 -1.12
CA ASP A 8 37.62 6.65 -1.67
C ASP A 8 36.91 5.68 -2.62
N LEU A 9 37.46 4.47 -2.83
CA LEU A 9 36.94 3.42 -3.70
C LEU A 9 36.40 2.19 -2.94
N GLU A 10 36.32 2.24 -1.61
CA GLU A 10 35.61 1.22 -0.88
C GLU A 10 34.09 1.45 -1.14
N PRO A 11 33.37 0.41 -1.63
CA PRO A 11 31.94 0.54 -1.90
C PRO A 11 31.22 0.94 -0.61
N THR A 12 30.48 2.05 -0.68
CA THR A 12 29.59 2.46 0.41
C THR A 12 28.52 1.40 0.60
N SER A 13 27.85 1.38 1.76
CA SER A 13 26.69 0.51 1.97
C SER A 13 25.62 0.69 0.87
N GLY A 14 25.50 1.90 0.30
CA GLY A 14 24.67 2.18 -0.87
C GLY A 14 25.14 1.44 -2.13
N ASP A 15 26.44 1.38 -2.40
CA ASP A 15 26.99 0.66 -3.55
C ASP A 15 26.82 -0.86 -3.43
N LEU A 16 26.88 -1.40 -2.20
CA LEU A 16 26.64 -2.83 -1.93
C LEU A 16 25.17 -3.19 -2.08
N VAL A 17 24.26 -2.32 -1.64
CA VAL A 17 22.82 -2.48 -1.83
C VAL A 17 22.49 -2.38 -3.31
N MET A 18 23.11 -1.42 -4.03
CA MET A 18 22.98 -1.28 -5.48
C MET A 18 23.52 -2.48 -6.25
N ALA A 19 24.59 -3.09 -5.80
CA ALA A 19 25.10 -4.33 -6.37
C ALA A 19 24.12 -5.49 -6.12
N GLY A 20 23.48 -5.55 -4.94
CA GLY A 20 22.43 -6.49 -4.61
C GLY A 20 21.18 -6.29 -5.48
N VAL A 21 20.71 -5.06 -5.62
CA VAL A 21 19.55 -4.71 -6.48
C VAL A 21 19.87 -4.97 -7.95
N LYS A 22 21.08 -4.65 -8.44
CA LYS A 22 21.51 -5.01 -9.80
C LYS A 22 21.68 -6.53 -9.98
N GLY A 23 22.05 -7.25 -8.94
CA GLY A 23 22.09 -8.73 -8.95
C GLY A 23 20.69 -9.33 -9.08
N LEU A 24 19.68 -8.77 -8.40
CA LEU A 24 18.26 -9.13 -8.56
C LEU A 24 17.71 -8.66 -9.92
N ALA A 25 18.13 -7.50 -10.39
CA ALA A 25 17.77 -6.96 -11.70
C ALA A 25 18.31 -7.80 -12.87
N SER A 26 19.40 -8.55 -12.67
CA SER A 26 19.90 -9.49 -13.68
C SER A 26 19.00 -10.71 -13.86
N THR A 27 18.15 -11.02 -12.89
CA THR A 27 17.15 -12.08 -12.94
C THR A 27 15.77 -11.61 -13.43
N VAL A 28 15.54 -10.27 -13.42
CA VAL A 28 14.33 -9.63 -13.95
C VAL A 28 14.79 -8.40 -14.75
N PRO A 29 15.07 -8.53 -16.05
CA PRO A 29 15.69 -7.48 -16.91
C PRO A 29 14.98 -6.12 -16.83
N PHE A 30 13.66 -6.11 -16.72
CA PHE A 30 12.86 -4.89 -16.62
C PHE A 30 13.17 -4.06 -15.35
N VAL A 31 13.55 -4.69 -14.25
CA VAL A 31 13.96 -3.96 -13.03
C VAL A 31 15.22 -3.15 -13.27
N ALA A 32 16.14 -3.63 -14.12
CA ALA A 32 17.36 -2.89 -14.48
C ALA A 32 17.05 -1.63 -15.30
N GLU A 33 16.16 -1.71 -16.28
CA GLU A 33 15.75 -0.56 -17.10
C GLU A 33 15.00 0.49 -16.28
N LEU A 34 14.11 0.04 -15.36
CA LEU A 34 13.44 0.92 -14.41
C LEU A 34 14.43 1.65 -13.48
N LEU A 35 15.47 0.96 -13.04
CA LEU A 35 16.54 1.55 -12.26
C LEU A 35 17.22 2.70 -13.00
N ASP A 36 17.56 2.54 -14.27
CA ASP A 36 18.26 3.57 -15.08
C ASP A 36 17.39 4.82 -15.32
N VAL A 37 16.08 4.67 -15.51
CA VAL A 37 15.15 5.81 -15.70
C VAL A 37 14.97 6.62 -14.41
N VAL A 38 15.02 5.97 -13.25
CA VAL A 38 14.74 6.58 -11.95
C VAL A 38 15.99 7.23 -11.33
N PHE A 39 17.24 6.88 -11.73
CA PHE A 39 18.50 7.31 -11.10
C PHE A 39 18.91 8.78 -11.27
N SER A 40 18.10 9.65 -11.86
CA SER A 40 18.42 11.08 -12.08
C SER A 40 17.89 12.06 -11.02
N SER A 41 17.33 11.59 -9.88
CA SER A 41 16.67 12.44 -8.87
C SER A 41 17.49 12.63 -7.57
N PRO A 42 17.40 13.80 -6.89
CA PRO A 42 18.13 14.07 -5.63
C PRO A 42 17.61 13.33 -4.39
N LEU A 43 16.63 12.43 -4.53
CA LEU A 43 16.03 11.68 -3.40
C LEU A 43 16.58 10.24 -3.32
N GLU A 44 17.87 10.06 -3.48
CA GLU A 44 18.54 8.74 -3.62
C GLU A 44 18.12 7.69 -2.58
N LYS A 45 18.15 8.04 -1.29
CA LYS A 45 17.82 7.07 -0.22
C LYS A 45 16.40 6.54 -0.31
N ARG A 46 15.41 7.41 -0.55
CA ARG A 46 14.00 7.00 -0.65
C ARG A 46 13.75 6.10 -1.86
N LYS A 47 14.46 6.40 -2.92
CA LYS A 47 14.46 5.67 -4.16
C LYS A 47 15.05 4.27 -3.98
N GLU A 48 16.20 4.19 -3.32
CA GLU A 48 16.86 2.94 -2.99
C GLU A 48 15.94 2.04 -2.15
N GLU A 49 15.37 2.58 -1.06
CA GLU A 49 14.42 1.86 -0.22
C GLU A 49 13.21 1.35 -1.01
N TRP A 50 12.66 2.17 -1.91
CA TRP A 50 11.54 1.80 -2.76
C TRP A 50 11.88 0.66 -3.72
N LEU A 51 13.01 0.78 -4.42
CA LEU A 51 13.44 -0.21 -5.40
C LEU A 51 13.77 -1.55 -4.76
N ILE A 52 14.41 -1.55 -3.58
CA ILE A 52 14.64 -2.76 -2.79
C ILE A 52 13.30 -3.41 -2.44
N GLN A 53 12.36 -2.64 -1.91
CA GLN A 53 11.04 -3.16 -1.53
C GLN A 53 10.30 -3.78 -2.72
N LEU A 54 10.34 -3.13 -3.89
CA LEU A 54 9.72 -3.64 -5.11
C LEU A 54 10.43 -4.91 -5.62
N ALA A 55 11.78 -4.90 -5.66
CA ALA A 55 12.58 -6.04 -6.08
C ALA A 55 12.35 -7.26 -5.19
N ASP A 56 12.35 -7.08 -3.86
CA ASP A 56 12.06 -8.14 -2.90
C ASP A 56 10.66 -8.73 -3.08
N GLY A 57 9.67 -7.85 -3.34
CA GLY A 57 8.30 -8.27 -3.61
C GLY A 57 8.18 -9.11 -4.88
N LEU A 58 8.81 -8.67 -5.97
CA LEU A 58 8.84 -9.41 -7.25
C LEU A 58 9.59 -10.75 -7.12
N GLU A 59 10.69 -10.78 -6.37
CA GLU A 59 11.44 -12.02 -6.12
C GLU A 59 10.62 -13.03 -5.28
N LYS A 60 9.88 -12.56 -4.28
CA LYS A 60 8.92 -13.41 -3.55
C LYS A 60 7.85 -13.97 -4.48
N LEU A 61 7.28 -13.12 -5.35
CA LEU A 61 6.31 -13.54 -6.34
C LEU A 61 6.90 -14.59 -7.29
N ARG A 62 8.13 -14.38 -7.80
CA ARG A 62 8.83 -15.32 -8.66
C ARG A 62 8.92 -16.72 -8.04
N LYS A 63 9.23 -16.79 -6.74
CA LYS A 63 9.29 -18.05 -6.00
C LYS A 63 7.92 -18.73 -5.86
N GLN A 64 6.83 -17.96 -5.84
CA GLN A 64 5.47 -18.49 -5.70
C GLN A 64 4.89 -18.98 -7.03
N VAL A 65 5.09 -18.23 -8.11
CA VAL A 65 4.41 -18.50 -9.40
C VAL A 65 5.31 -19.13 -10.46
N GLY A 66 6.63 -19.20 -10.24
CA GLY A 66 7.64 -19.69 -11.17
C GLY A 66 8.13 -18.62 -12.15
N GLU A 67 9.31 -18.84 -12.75
CA GLU A 67 9.98 -17.89 -13.64
C GLU A 67 9.17 -17.55 -14.87
N GLN A 68 8.58 -18.55 -15.52
CA GLN A 68 7.89 -18.40 -16.80
C GLN A 68 6.74 -17.38 -16.79
N LYS A 69 6.06 -17.19 -15.64
CA LYS A 69 4.99 -16.18 -15.55
C LYS A 69 5.51 -14.76 -15.50
N LEU A 70 6.75 -14.54 -15.09
CA LEU A 70 7.35 -13.22 -14.97
C LEU A 70 8.22 -12.81 -16.16
N GLU A 71 8.56 -13.76 -17.06
CA GLU A 71 9.39 -13.49 -18.25
C GLU A 71 8.77 -12.43 -19.17
N ASN A 72 7.44 -12.37 -19.24
CA ASN A 72 6.72 -11.43 -20.09
C ASN A 72 6.32 -10.12 -19.38
N LEU A 73 6.66 -9.93 -18.11
CA LEU A 73 6.31 -8.69 -17.39
C LEU A 73 7.03 -7.46 -17.96
N ALA A 74 8.24 -7.64 -18.51
CA ALA A 74 9.00 -6.58 -19.14
C ALA A 74 8.28 -6.01 -20.37
N ASP A 75 7.54 -6.84 -21.09
CA ASP A 75 6.79 -6.46 -22.30
C ASP A 75 5.32 -6.11 -22.00
N ASN A 76 4.88 -6.21 -20.74
CA ASN A 76 3.51 -5.90 -20.33
C ASN A 76 3.34 -4.40 -20.08
N GLU A 77 2.71 -3.69 -21.02
CA GLU A 77 2.51 -2.23 -20.98
C GLU A 77 1.70 -1.78 -19.76
N GLU A 78 0.68 -2.54 -19.34
CA GLU A 78 -0.11 -2.26 -18.12
C GLU A 78 0.80 -2.28 -16.89
N PHE A 79 1.59 -3.35 -16.75
CA PHE A 79 2.51 -3.48 -15.61
C PHE A 79 3.56 -2.36 -15.59
N GLN A 80 4.15 -2.03 -16.75
CA GLN A 80 5.11 -0.93 -16.88
C GLN A 80 4.49 0.41 -16.44
N THR A 81 3.27 0.70 -16.90
CA THR A 81 2.54 1.93 -16.54
C THR A 81 2.27 2.01 -15.03
N ILE A 82 1.77 0.93 -14.44
CA ILE A 82 1.49 0.87 -12.98
C ILE A 82 2.78 1.05 -12.17
N VAL A 83 3.87 0.39 -12.56
CA VAL A 83 5.16 0.51 -11.85
C VAL A 83 5.73 1.93 -11.97
N LEU A 84 5.63 2.55 -13.15
CA LEU A 84 6.09 3.93 -13.35
C LEU A 84 5.30 4.93 -12.49
N ASP A 85 3.97 4.84 -12.51
CA ASP A 85 3.10 5.71 -11.70
C ASP A 85 3.35 5.49 -10.20
N ALA A 86 3.40 4.23 -9.75
CA ALA A 86 3.69 3.88 -8.36
C ALA A 86 5.06 4.41 -7.92
N THR A 87 6.09 4.32 -8.77
CA THR A 87 7.43 4.85 -8.49
C THR A 87 7.41 6.36 -8.33
N ASN A 88 6.76 7.08 -9.25
CA ASN A 88 6.61 8.53 -9.18
C ASN A 88 5.94 8.99 -7.89
N ILE A 89 4.90 8.27 -7.44
CA ILE A 89 4.19 8.56 -6.18
C ILE A 89 5.09 8.22 -4.98
N ALA A 90 5.75 7.06 -4.98
CA ALA A 90 6.62 6.62 -3.91
C ALA A 90 7.77 7.60 -3.64
N MET A 91 8.31 8.24 -4.70
CA MET A 91 9.35 9.27 -4.57
C MET A 91 8.85 10.53 -3.83
N ARG A 92 7.59 10.88 -3.99
CA ARG A 92 6.99 12.09 -3.40
C ARG A 92 6.48 11.88 -1.97
N THR A 93 6.22 10.64 -1.55
CA THR A 93 5.68 10.34 -0.21
C THR A 93 6.74 9.82 0.76
N HIS A 94 6.67 10.31 2.02
CA HIS A 94 7.45 9.75 3.13
C HIS A 94 6.66 8.71 3.93
N GLN A 95 5.35 8.55 3.65
CA GLN A 95 4.44 7.66 4.38
C GLN A 95 4.70 6.21 3.99
N GLU A 96 5.17 5.42 4.94
CA GLU A 96 5.55 4.01 4.72
C GLU A 96 4.36 3.16 4.28
N ALA A 97 3.18 3.35 4.90
CA ALA A 97 1.98 2.60 4.53
C ALA A 97 1.57 2.83 3.06
N LYS A 98 1.73 4.07 2.55
CA LYS A 98 1.49 4.36 1.13
C LYS A 98 2.51 3.67 0.23
N ARG A 99 3.80 3.70 0.58
CA ARG A 99 4.82 2.99 -0.20
C ARG A 99 4.56 1.48 -0.22
N LYS A 100 4.17 0.90 0.92
CA LYS A 100 3.78 -0.51 0.98
C LYS A 100 2.56 -0.81 0.11
N ALA A 101 1.53 0.04 0.15
CA ALA A 101 0.34 -0.09 -0.71
C ALA A 101 0.69 -0.03 -2.20
N LEU A 102 1.58 0.91 -2.61
CA LEU A 102 2.07 1.01 -3.98
C LEU A 102 2.86 -0.23 -4.42
N CYS A 103 3.74 -0.73 -3.55
CA CYS A 103 4.50 -1.96 -3.81
C CYS A 103 3.55 -3.15 -4.02
N ASN A 104 2.57 -3.32 -3.12
CA ASN A 104 1.58 -4.38 -3.25
C ASN A 104 0.75 -4.23 -4.52
N ALA A 105 0.39 -3.00 -4.92
CA ALA A 105 -0.31 -2.73 -6.18
C ALA A 105 0.48 -3.23 -7.39
N CYS A 106 1.81 -2.98 -7.43
CA CYS A 106 2.68 -3.50 -8.48
C CYS A 106 2.72 -5.03 -8.46
N ILE A 107 2.89 -5.65 -7.29
CA ILE A 107 2.95 -7.10 -7.14
C ILE A 107 1.63 -7.77 -7.54
N ASN A 108 0.50 -7.18 -7.14
CA ASN A 108 -0.83 -7.70 -7.48
C ASN A 108 -1.16 -7.52 -8.97
N THR A 109 -0.64 -6.46 -9.61
CA THR A 109 -0.71 -6.34 -11.08
C THR A 109 0.10 -7.45 -11.75
N ALA A 110 1.30 -7.74 -11.26
CA ALA A 110 2.12 -8.84 -11.78
C ALA A 110 1.51 -10.24 -11.54
N LYS A 111 0.66 -10.39 -10.50
CA LYS A 111 -0.13 -11.62 -10.26
C LYS A 111 -1.33 -11.75 -11.19
N GLU A 112 -1.63 -10.73 -12.00
CA GLU A 112 -2.82 -10.70 -12.88
C GLU A 112 -4.13 -10.92 -12.11
N ILE A 113 -4.27 -10.27 -10.96
CA ILE A 113 -5.52 -10.35 -10.19
C ILE A 113 -6.70 -9.83 -11.03
N ASP A 114 -7.89 -10.39 -10.79
CA ASP A 114 -9.13 -10.08 -11.54
C ASP A 114 -9.68 -8.67 -11.22
N ILE A 115 -8.91 -7.66 -11.66
CA ILE A 115 -9.27 -6.24 -11.62
C ILE A 115 -8.90 -5.65 -12.97
N SER A 116 -9.83 -4.94 -13.60
CA SER A 116 -9.58 -4.32 -14.91
C SER A 116 -8.45 -3.27 -14.86
N GLU A 117 -7.74 -3.09 -15.98
CA GLU A 117 -6.66 -2.11 -16.13
C GLU A 117 -7.09 -0.70 -15.71
N ASP A 118 -8.25 -0.22 -16.19
CA ASP A 118 -8.79 1.10 -15.81
C ASP A 118 -8.95 1.25 -14.29
N LYS A 119 -9.43 0.22 -13.60
CA LYS A 119 -9.56 0.24 -12.15
C LYS A 119 -8.19 0.28 -11.46
N LYS A 120 -7.21 -0.49 -11.93
CA LYS A 120 -5.84 -0.48 -11.39
C LYS A 120 -5.21 0.91 -11.50
N LEU A 121 -5.37 1.58 -12.64
CA LEU A 121 -4.90 2.96 -12.85
C LEU A 121 -5.60 3.94 -11.91
N VAL A 122 -6.92 3.83 -11.73
CA VAL A 122 -7.67 4.62 -10.76
C VAL A 122 -7.18 4.35 -9.34
N PHE A 123 -6.94 3.11 -8.98
CA PHE A 123 -6.49 2.71 -7.64
C PHE A 123 -5.11 3.24 -7.30
N VAL A 124 -4.16 3.24 -8.22
CA VAL A 124 -2.84 3.85 -8.02
C VAL A 124 -2.99 5.35 -7.73
N ARG A 125 -3.85 6.06 -8.46
CA ARG A 125 -4.14 7.48 -8.20
C ARG A 125 -4.84 7.70 -6.86
N LEU A 126 -5.72 6.80 -6.44
CA LEU A 126 -6.32 6.84 -5.11
C LEU A 126 -5.28 6.69 -4.00
N ILE A 127 -4.27 5.82 -4.16
CA ILE A 127 -3.18 5.72 -3.17
C ILE A 127 -2.44 7.07 -3.05
N ASP A 128 -2.23 7.79 -4.14
CA ASP A 128 -1.61 9.13 -4.09
C ASP A 128 -2.47 10.14 -3.33
N GLN A 129 -3.77 10.13 -3.57
CA GLN A 129 -4.73 11.07 -2.99
C GLN A 129 -5.04 10.79 -1.51
N LEU A 130 -5.09 9.51 -1.12
CA LEU A 130 -5.44 9.09 0.24
C LEU A 130 -4.30 9.36 1.22
N THR A 131 -4.64 9.66 2.47
CA THR A 131 -3.69 9.74 3.57
C THR A 131 -3.44 8.37 4.20
N ASP A 132 -2.39 8.25 5.02
CA ASP A 132 -2.13 7.05 5.82
C ASP A 132 -3.33 6.68 6.71
N MET A 133 -4.02 7.70 7.25
CA MET A 133 -5.23 7.50 8.05
C MET A 133 -6.39 6.95 7.22
N ASP A 134 -6.56 7.42 5.98
CA ASP A 134 -7.60 6.90 5.09
C ASP A 134 -7.39 5.40 4.81
N LEU A 135 -6.14 4.99 4.53
CA LEU A 135 -5.80 3.58 4.33
C LEU A 135 -6.05 2.74 5.60
N LYS A 136 -5.71 3.26 6.78
CA LYS A 136 -5.99 2.60 8.06
C LYS A 136 -7.49 2.45 8.32
N LEU A 137 -8.28 3.49 8.04
CA LEU A 137 -9.73 3.42 8.18
C LEU A 137 -10.36 2.40 7.22
N LEU A 138 -9.92 2.37 5.96
CA LEU A 138 -10.40 1.37 5.00
C LEU A 138 -10.06 -0.05 5.46
N LEU A 139 -8.82 -0.30 5.90
CA LEU A 139 -8.42 -1.60 6.43
C LEU A 139 -9.25 -2.00 7.67
N TYR A 140 -9.55 -1.05 8.56
CA TYR A 140 -10.41 -1.30 9.70
C TYR A 140 -11.83 -1.66 9.26
N PHE A 141 -12.43 -0.88 8.35
CA PHE A 141 -13.80 -1.08 7.89
C PHE A 141 -13.99 -2.22 6.88
N GLU A 142 -12.92 -2.84 6.41
CA GLU A 142 -13.00 -4.11 5.67
C GLU A 142 -13.63 -5.22 6.53
N ASN A 143 -13.18 -5.34 7.79
CA ASN A 143 -13.77 -6.25 8.78
C ASN A 143 -13.36 -5.82 10.20
N PRO A 144 -14.13 -4.95 10.86
CA PRO A 144 -13.78 -4.44 12.18
C PRO A 144 -13.59 -5.53 13.24
N LEU A 145 -14.46 -6.55 13.27
CA LEU A 145 -14.37 -7.63 14.27
C LEU A 145 -13.07 -8.42 14.12
N LYS A 146 -12.72 -8.79 12.87
CA LYS A 146 -11.46 -9.48 12.59
C LYS A 146 -10.25 -8.65 13.01
N ARG A 147 -10.29 -7.32 12.84
CA ARG A 147 -9.19 -6.43 13.27
C ARG A 147 -8.99 -6.42 14.78
N PHE A 148 -10.07 -6.54 15.56
CA PHE A 148 -9.96 -6.70 17.01
C PHE A 148 -9.42 -8.09 17.38
N GLU A 149 -9.87 -9.15 16.71
CA GLU A 149 -9.35 -10.51 16.92
C GLU A 149 -7.84 -10.58 16.66
N GLU A 150 -7.35 -9.94 15.60
CA GLU A 150 -5.92 -9.83 15.27
C GLU A 150 -5.10 -9.12 16.38
N LYS A 151 -5.75 -8.25 17.17
CA LYS A 151 -5.17 -7.62 18.37
C LYS A 151 -5.35 -8.47 19.65
N GLY A 152 -5.97 -9.65 19.57
CA GLY A 152 -6.27 -10.49 20.71
C GLY A 152 -7.50 -10.04 21.51
N GLU A 153 -8.33 -9.16 20.95
CA GLU A 153 -9.57 -8.68 21.56
C GLU A 153 -10.80 -9.32 20.94
N THR A 154 -11.71 -9.83 21.75
CA THR A 154 -13.02 -10.30 21.29
C THR A 154 -14.09 -9.26 21.63
N ILE A 155 -14.82 -8.80 20.62
CA ILE A 155 -15.92 -7.85 20.78
C ILE A 155 -17.23 -8.62 20.90
N ASN A 156 -17.90 -8.50 22.03
CA ASN A 156 -19.24 -9.04 22.19
C ASN A 156 -20.27 -8.03 21.65
N THR A 157 -20.90 -8.36 20.53
CA THR A 157 -21.95 -7.55 19.88
C THR A 157 -23.36 -7.97 20.25
N SER A 158 -23.52 -9.04 21.07
CA SER A 158 -24.85 -9.59 21.43
C SER A 158 -25.55 -8.81 22.56
N GLY A 159 -24.87 -7.80 23.16
CA GLY A 159 -25.42 -6.99 24.25
C GLY A 159 -26.33 -5.86 23.77
N PHE A 160 -27.17 -5.36 24.69
CA PHE A 160 -27.90 -4.11 24.47
C PHE A 160 -26.91 -2.93 24.56
N GLY A 161 -26.79 -2.19 23.46
CA GLY A 161 -25.98 -0.97 23.41
C GLY A 161 -26.20 -0.25 22.09
N MET A 162 -26.08 1.07 22.12
CA MET A 162 -26.18 1.92 20.94
C MET A 162 -25.02 2.90 20.94
N GLY A 163 -24.59 3.28 19.75
CA GLY A 163 -23.51 4.26 19.58
C GLY A 163 -23.29 4.62 18.12
N GLY A 164 -22.36 5.50 17.86
CA GLY A 164 -21.91 5.82 16.51
C GLY A 164 -20.67 5.02 16.10
N LEU A 165 -20.24 5.15 14.85
CA LEU A 165 -19.02 4.52 14.34
C LEU A 165 -17.78 4.90 15.15
N THR A 166 -17.77 6.10 15.75
CA THR A 166 -16.70 6.58 16.64
C THR A 166 -16.44 5.65 17.81
N THR A 167 -17.46 4.95 18.32
CA THR A 167 -17.30 3.96 19.40
C THR A 167 -16.30 2.86 19.02
N GLY A 168 -16.43 2.29 17.84
CA GLY A 168 -15.53 1.26 17.34
C GLY A 168 -14.17 1.85 16.92
N ILE A 169 -14.19 2.97 16.18
CA ILE A 169 -12.98 3.65 15.72
C ILE A 169 -12.08 4.04 16.89
N TYR A 170 -12.60 4.70 17.92
CA TYR A 170 -11.79 5.19 19.05
C TYR A 170 -11.38 4.09 20.03
N ARG A 171 -12.07 2.95 19.98
CA ARG A 171 -11.61 1.76 20.68
C ARG A 171 -10.41 1.14 19.95
N TYR A 172 -10.45 1.10 18.61
CA TYR A 172 -9.39 0.50 17.79
C TYR A 172 -8.19 1.44 17.62
N TYR A 173 -8.45 2.75 17.45
CA TYR A 173 -7.49 3.86 17.30
C TYR A 173 -7.70 4.90 18.42
N PRO A 174 -7.21 4.62 19.64
CA PRO A 174 -7.43 5.52 20.78
C PRO A 174 -6.86 6.94 20.59
N GLU A 175 -5.84 7.06 19.74
CA GLU A 175 -5.20 8.34 19.37
C GLU A 175 -6.13 9.29 18.60
N LEU A 176 -7.24 8.79 18.05
CA LEU A 176 -8.22 9.60 17.33
C LEU A 176 -9.29 10.22 18.24
N LYS A 177 -9.31 9.87 19.55
CA LYS A 177 -10.27 10.46 20.48
C LYS A 177 -10.14 11.96 20.54
N GLY A 178 -11.27 12.67 20.40
CA GLY A 178 -11.33 14.13 20.38
C GLY A 178 -10.99 14.76 19.02
N GLN A 179 -10.79 13.95 17.97
CA GLN A 179 -10.56 14.43 16.61
C GLN A 179 -11.80 14.20 15.71
N ASP A 180 -13.00 14.41 16.26
CA ASP A 180 -14.27 14.07 15.61
C ASP A 180 -14.44 14.69 14.22
N GLU A 181 -14.10 15.98 14.09
CA GLU A 181 -14.19 16.70 12.79
C GLU A 181 -13.22 16.11 11.76
N PHE A 182 -11.99 15.76 12.17
CA PHE A 182 -11.01 15.16 11.30
C PHE A 182 -11.48 13.77 10.83
N VAL A 183 -11.94 12.91 11.76
CA VAL A 183 -12.43 11.57 11.45
C VAL A 183 -13.68 11.65 10.54
N ALA A 184 -14.63 12.54 10.86
CA ALA A 184 -15.81 12.76 10.04
C ALA A 184 -15.44 13.17 8.60
N ASN A 185 -14.48 14.08 8.45
CA ASN A 185 -14.01 14.51 7.15
C ASN A 185 -13.35 13.38 6.37
N ARG A 186 -12.55 12.52 7.02
CA ARG A 186 -11.92 11.36 6.36
C ARG A 186 -12.97 10.35 5.90
N ILE A 187 -13.96 10.00 6.74
CA ILE A 187 -15.06 9.11 6.37
C ILE A 187 -15.86 9.68 5.19
N LYS A 188 -16.21 10.96 5.26
CA LYS A 188 -16.92 11.63 4.16
C LYS A 188 -16.12 11.61 2.86
N ASN A 189 -14.80 11.82 2.92
CA ASN A 189 -13.93 11.72 1.75
C ASN A 189 -13.95 10.31 1.16
N LEU A 190 -13.81 9.28 1.98
CA LEU A 190 -13.85 7.88 1.54
C LEU A 190 -15.20 7.49 0.94
N TYR A 191 -16.30 8.00 1.50
CA TYR A 191 -17.65 7.86 0.93
C TYR A 191 -17.75 8.54 -0.45
N SER A 192 -17.26 9.80 -0.56
CA SER A 192 -17.28 10.56 -1.82
C SER A 192 -16.46 9.93 -2.92
N LEU A 193 -15.40 9.19 -2.56
CA LEU A 193 -14.58 8.40 -3.48
C LEU A 193 -15.22 7.04 -3.84
N GLY A 194 -16.40 6.75 -3.29
CA GLY A 194 -17.11 5.49 -3.53
C GLY A 194 -16.48 4.27 -2.86
N LEU A 195 -15.53 4.44 -1.93
CA LEU A 195 -14.84 3.34 -1.25
C LEU A 195 -15.59 2.84 0.00
N MET A 196 -16.45 3.69 0.59
CA MET A 196 -17.28 3.35 1.75
C MET A 196 -18.76 3.58 1.47
N ASN A 197 -19.62 2.80 2.14
CA ASN A 197 -21.08 2.89 2.03
C ASN A 197 -21.70 3.79 3.12
N THR A 198 -20.91 4.48 3.91
CA THR A 198 -21.34 5.31 5.04
C THR A 198 -20.70 6.69 4.94
N GLU A 199 -21.54 7.75 4.95
CA GLU A 199 -21.09 9.14 4.87
C GLU A 199 -20.80 9.73 6.26
N SER A 200 -21.54 9.31 7.30
CA SER A 200 -21.52 9.95 8.62
C SER A 200 -21.06 9.02 9.74
N ILE A 201 -20.21 9.53 10.62
CA ILE A 201 -19.79 8.84 11.85
C ILE A 201 -20.83 8.93 12.99
N ASN A 202 -21.81 9.84 12.87
CA ASN A 202 -22.73 10.18 13.94
C ASN A 202 -24.07 9.40 13.87
N THR A 203 -24.23 8.53 12.91
CA THR A 203 -25.43 7.67 12.82
C THR A 203 -25.45 6.71 14.00
N VAL A 204 -26.51 6.80 14.81
CA VAL A 204 -26.73 5.90 15.95
C VAL A 204 -27.16 4.54 15.45
N MET A 205 -26.49 3.49 15.92
CA MET A 205 -26.72 2.12 15.53
C MET A 205 -26.51 1.15 16.72
N THR A 206 -26.95 -0.08 16.56
CA THR A 206 -26.72 -1.15 17.54
C THR A 206 -25.23 -1.50 17.62
N LEU A 207 -24.81 -2.22 18.69
CA LEU A 207 -23.44 -2.71 18.79
C LEU A 207 -23.01 -3.52 17.57
N ASN A 208 -23.89 -4.37 17.04
CA ASN A 208 -23.60 -5.12 15.83
C ASN A 208 -23.33 -4.15 14.64
N GLY A 209 -24.20 -3.16 14.43
CA GLY A 209 -24.06 -2.18 13.36
C GLY A 209 -22.76 -1.34 13.43
N ILE A 210 -22.24 -1.09 14.66
CA ILE A 210 -20.96 -0.36 14.85
C ILE A 210 -19.77 -1.12 14.23
N TYR A 211 -19.82 -2.46 14.30
CA TYR A 211 -18.70 -3.32 13.88
C TYR A 211 -18.95 -4.05 12.56
N GLU A 212 -19.99 -3.68 11.81
CA GLU A 212 -20.21 -4.19 10.46
C GLU A 212 -19.18 -3.64 9.47
N PRO A 213 -18.80 -4.44 8.45
CA PRO A 213 -18.04 -3.95 7.31
C PRO A 213 -18.71 -2.76 6.61
N ARG A 214 -17.94 -1.77 6.18
CA ARG A 214 -18.45 -0.53 5.56
C ARG A 214 -17.82 -0.22 4.20
N LEU A 215 -17.11 -1.15 3.60
CA LEU A 215 -16.60 -0.96 2.25
C LEU A 215 -17.72 -1.21 1.22
N THR A 216 -17.64 -0.50 0.12
CA THR A 216 -18.35 -0.85 -1.11
C THR A 216 -17.59 -1.97 -1.84
N ASP A 217 -18.18 -2.53 -2.90
CA ASP A 217 -17.49 -3.49 -3.76
C ASP A 217 -16.18 -2.88 -4.32
N LEU A 218 -16.23 -1.60 -4.75
CA LEU A 218 -15.05 -0.87 -5.20
C LEU A 218 -14.00 -0.74 -4.08
N GLY A 219 -14.43 -0.48 -2.84
CA GLY A 219 -13.55 -0.42 -1.68
C GLY A 219 -12.90 -1.76 -1.35
N VAL A 220 -13.63 -2.87 -1.50
CA VAL A 220 -13.11 -4.23 -1.32
C VAL A 220 -12.07 -4.56 -2.41
N GLU A 221 -12.38 -4.26 -3.68
CA GLU A 221 -11.42 -4.42 -4.78
C GLU A 221 -10.16 -3.57 -4.55
N PHE A 222 -10.31 -2.30 -4.13
CA PHE A 222 -9.20 -1.42 -3.81
C PHE A 222 -8.31 -2.01 -2.70
N ILE A 223 -8.90 -2.47 -1.60
CA ILE A 223 -8.13 -3.10 -0.51
C ILE A 223 -7.45 -4.38 -0.99
N SER A 224 -8.11 -5.21 -1.81
CA SER A 224 -7.50 -6.40 -2.41
C SER A 224 -6.29 -6.04 -3.27
N PHE A 225 -6.34 -4.90 -3.98
CA PHE A 225 -5.25 -4.43 -4.83
C PHE A 225 -4.04 -3.93 -4.05
N ILE A 226 -4.23 -3.33 -2.88
CA ILE A 226 -3.16 -2.68 -2.10
C ILE A 226 -2.63 -3.52 -0.95
N LYS A 227 -3.27 -4.62 -0.57
CA LYS A 227 -2.79 -5.49 0.51
C LYS A 227 -1.89 -6.60 -0.02
N GLU A 228 -1.05 -7.13 0.88
CA GLU A 228 -0.26 -8.32 0.60
C GLU A 228 -1.22 -9.51 0.47
N ASN A 229 -1.27 -10.10 -0.73
CA ASN A 229 -2.02 -11.31 -1.00
C ASN A 229 -1.06 -12.51 -0.87
N ALA A 230 -1.39 -13.40 0.07
CA ALA A 230 -0.62 -14.61 0.34
C ALA A 230 -0.61 -15.56 -0.87
#